data_6007bf3c876c32213b074a9de4d43967
#
_entry.id   6007bf3c876c32213b074a9de4d43967
#
_cell.length_a   1.000
_cell.length_b   1.000
_cell.length_c   1.000
_cell.angle_alpha   90.00
_cell.angle_beta   90.00
_cell.angle_gamma   90.00
#
_symmetry.space_group_name_H-M   'P 1'
#
loop_
_entity.id
_entity.type
_entity.pdbx_description
1 polymer ?
#
loop_
_entity_poly.entity_id
_entity_poly.type
_entity_poly.pdbx_seq_one_letter_code
_entity_poly.pdbx_strand_id
1 'polypeptide(L)'
;CAVNESQVYKLADTTSFEEGAMTEPVACCLHGLDMCNITPASTVLVIGGGMIGLLMVQLAKLAGAHEIILSEPVAVKREMGLKMGATLTVDPINDNIPALLADKGIHRINTVIECAGLPATIKQAISLAGNKSVVMMFGLTKPDDEVAIKPFEIFQKEIEIKASFINPYTQQRALDLINSKKIDVSSMVCDICSLDKLADILSKPELRNKGKYIINPWQ
;
A
#
# COMPACT_ATOMS: atom_id res chain seq x y z
N CYS A 1 26.60 -2.23 16.66
CA CYS A 1 26.74 -0.99 15.89
C CYS A 1 26.39 0.20 16.79
N ALA A 2 26.90 1.37 16.46
CA ALA A 2 26.55 2.62 17.13
C ALA A 2 25.61 3.42 16.21
N VAL A 3 24.49 3.86 16.75
CA VAL A 3 23.51 4.67 16.03
C VAL A 3 23.15 5.90 16.87
N ASN A 4 22.65 6.96 16.24
CA ASN A 4 22.18 8.13 16.96
C ASN A 4 20.91 7.78 17.73
N GLU A 5 20.83 8.23 19.00
CA GLU A 5 19.67 7.98 19.87
C GLU A 5 18.34 8.44 19.24
N SER A 6 18.35 9.54 18.46
CA SER A 6 17.16 10.04 17.75
C SER A 6 16.64 9.09 16.65
N GLN A 7 17.39 8.05 16.30
CA GLN A 7 17.01 7.03 15.31
C GLN A 7 16.63 5.70 15.97
N VAL A 8 16.50 5.66 17.29
CA VAL A 8 16.14 4.45 18.03
C VAL A 8 14.73 4.59 18.59
N TYR A 9 13.91 3.58 18.34
CA TYR A 9 12.51 3.53 18.74
C TYR A 9 12.25 2.27 19.55
N LYS A 10 11.66 2.40 20.74
CA LYS A 10 11.46 1.28 21.65
C LYS A 10 10.26 0.43 21.26
N LEU A 11 10.47 -0.87 21.03
CA LEU A 11 9.39 -1.84 20.90
C LEU A 11 8.68 -2.02 22.25
N ALA A 12 7.35 -2.24 22.22
CA ALA A 12 6.64 -2.70 23.41
C ALA A 12 7.01 -4.17 23.71
N ASP A 13 6.93 -4.57 24.96
CA ASP A 13 7.26 -5.95 25.38
C ASP A 13 6.33 -7.00 24.72
N THR A 14 5.15 -6.58 24.24
CA THR A 14 4.18 -7.41 23.52
C THR A 14 4.37 -7.45 22.01
N THR A 15 5.35 -6.72 21.46
CA THR A 15 5.65 -6.64 20.03
C THR A 15 6.87 -7.50 19.71
N SER A 16 6.71 -8.45 18.80
CA SER A 16 7.82 -9.32 18.39
C SER A 16 8.83 -8.56 17.52
N PHE A 17 10.03 -9.13 17.37
CA PHE A 17 11.05 -8.55 16.48
C PHE A 17 10.61 -8.59 15.01
N GLU A 18 9.85 -9.61 14.62
CA GLU A 18 9.30 -9.76 13.27
C GLU A 18 8.29 -8.65 12.97
N GLU A 19 7.42 -8.34 13.94
CA GLU A 19 6.50 -7.20 13.83
C GLU A 19 7.27 -5.88 13.81
N GLY A 20 8.29 -5.74 14.65
CA GLY A 20 9.18 -4.58 14.69
C GLY A 20 9.90 -4.34 13.36
N ALA A 21 10.32 -5.40 12.67
CA ALA A 21 10.95 -5.31 11.34
C ALA A 21 10.00 -4.74 10.27
N MET A 22 8.69 -4.72 10.51
CA MET A 22 7.69 -4.14 9.62
C MET A 22 7.44 -2.64 9.87
N THR A 23 8.09 -2.02 10.85
CA THR A 23 7.84 -0.61 11.21
C THR A 23 8.20 0.34 10.08
N GLU A 24 9.33 0.12 9.40
CA GLU A 24 9.77 0.99 8.31
C GLU A 24 8.80 0.98 7.12
N PRO A 25 8.35 -0.16 6.57
CA PRO A 25 7.32 -0.17 5.53
C PRO A 25 6.01 0.50 5.95
N VAL A 26 5.58 0.32 7.19
CA VAL A 26 4.39 1.01 7.72
C VAL A 26 4.63 2.52 7.80
N ALA A 27 5.81 2.96 8.20
CA ALA A 27 6.16 4.38 8.27
C ALA A 27 6.16 5.05 6.89
N CYS A 28 6.67 4.37 5.86
CA CYS A 28 6.57 4.83 4.47
C CYS A 28 5.11 4.96 4.02
N CYS A 29 4.29 3.94 4.30
CA CYS A 29 2.87 3.97 3.96
C CYS A 29 2.13 5.11 4.68
N LEU A 30 2.42 5.35 5.96
CA LEU A 30 1.86 6.47 6.72
C LEU A 30 2.21 7.82 6.09
N HIS A 31 3.47 8.00 5.68
CA HIS A 31 3.88 9.24 5.02
C HIS A 31 3.09 9.48 3.73
N GLY A 32 2.95 8.47 2.88
CA GLY A 32 2.14 8.57 1.67
C GLY A 32 0.66 8.84 1.98
N LEU A 33 0.12 8.15 2.98
CA LEU A 33 -1.28 8.32 3.39
C LEU A 33 -1.58 9.74 3.90
N ASP A 34 -0.68 10.31 4.69
CA ASP A 34 -0.82 11.69 5.23
C ASP A 34 -1.02 12.72 4.10
N MET A 35 -0.45 12.46 2.93
CA MET A 35 -0.60 13.33 1.76
C MET A 35 -1.88 13.06 0.95
N CYS A 36 -2.60 11.98 1.24
CA CYS A 36 -3.77 11.56 0.45
C CYS A 36 -5.06 12.32 0.79
N ASN A 37 -5.08 13.10 1.87
CA ASN A 37 -6.25 13.86 2.34
C ASN A 37 -7.50 12.97 2.53
N ILE A 38 -7.34 11.75 3.03
CA ILE A 38 -8.46 10.85 3.30
C ILE A 38 -9.27 11.42 4.46
N THR A 39 -10.58 11.54 4.27
CA THR A 39 -11.52 12.01 5.27
C THR A 39 -12.60 10.95 5.53
N PRO A 40 -13.35 11.01 6.63
CA PRO A 40 -14.48 10.13 6.86
C PRO A 40 -15.43 10.09 5.67
N ALA A 41 -15.89 8.88 5.34
CA ALA A 41 -16.73 8.58 4.17
C ALA A 41 -16.05 8.71 2.79
N SER A 42 -14.72 8.87 2.72
CA SER A 42 -14.00 8.81 1.43
C SER A 42 -14.07 7.42 0.80
N THR A 43 -14.05 7.40 -0.53
CA THR A 43 -13.82 6.20 -1.34
C THR A 43 -12.35 6.16 -1.77
N VAL A 44 -11.65 5.10 -1.44
CA VAL A 44 -10.23 4.89 -1.74
C VAL A 44 -10.07 3.69 -2.65
N LEU A 45 -9.33 3.85 -3.75
CA LEU A 45 -8.89 2.76 -4.61
C LEU A 45 -7.40 2.52 -4.39
N VAL A 46 -7.03 1.31 -4.01
CA VAL A 46 -5.64 0.85 -3.93
C VAL A 46 -5.35 -0.06 -5.13
N ILE A 47 -4.34 0.26 -5.92
CA ILE A 47 -3.90 -0.53 -7.08
C ILE A 47 -2.64 -1.30 -6.71
N GLY A 48 -2.74 -2.63 -6.71
CA GLY A 48 -1.69 -3.57 -6.29
C GLY A 48 -1.89 -4.10 -4.88
N GLY A 49 -2.07 -5.42 -4.75
CA GLY A 49 -2.30 -6.15 -3.50
C GLY A 49 -1.03 -6.79 -2.93
N GLY A 50 0.14 -6.19 -3.15
CA GLY A 50 1.38 -6.56 -2.45
C GLY A 50 1.34 -6.09 -0.99
N MET A 51 2.44 -6.33 -0.26
CA MET A 51 2.58 -5.91 1.14
C MET A 51 2.21 -4.43 1.34
N ILE A 52 2.72 -3.55 0.49
CA ILE A 52 2.46 -2.11 0.56
C ILE A 52 0.97 -1.81 0.35
N GLY A 53 0.35 -2.39 -0.68
CA GLY A 53 -1.09 -2.17 -0.94
C GLY A 53 -1.96 -2.68 0.21
N LEU A 54 -1.63 -3.82 0.81
CA LEU A 54 -2.35 -4.34 1.98
C LEU A 54 -2.19 -3.46 3.23
N LEU A 55 -1.01 -2.84 3.41
CA LEU A 55 -0.80 -1.82 4.44
C LEU A 55 -1.65 -0.57 4.15
N MET A 56 -1.68 -0.10 2.90
CA MET A 56 -2.50 1.05 2.50
C MET A 56 -3.99 0.80 2.70
N VAL A 57 -4.49 -0.43 2.46
CA VAL A 57 -5.89 -0.81 2.76
C VAL A 57 -6.19 -0.64 4.25
N GLN A 58 -5.35 -1.16 5.13
CA GLN A 58 -5.53 -1.04 6.57
C GLN A 58 -5.45 0.42 7.04
N LEU A 59 -4.47 1.17 6.54
CA LEU A 59 -4.27 2.57 6.88
C LEU A 59 -5.42 3.46 6.38
N ALA A 60 -5.94 3.21 5.17
CA ALA A 60 -7.10 3.91 4.64
C ALA A 60 -8.34 3.68 5.53
N LYS A 61 -8.52 2.45 6.03
CA LYS A 61 -9.58 2.13 6.99
C LYS A 61 -9.42 2.91 8.30
N LEU A 62 -8.21 2.96 8.84
CA LEU A 62 -7.92 3.74 10.05
C LEU A 62 -8.12 5.24 9.86
N ALA A 63 -7.87 5.75 8.64
CA ALA A 63 -8.11 7.15 8.28
C ALA A 63 -9.61 7.49 8.09
N GLY A 64 -10.50 6.49 8.16
CA GLY A 64 -11.95 6.69 8.08
C GLY A 64 -12.55 6.55 6.68
N ALA A 65 -11.82 5.97 5.72
CA ALA A 65 -12.41 5.61 4.43
C ALA A 65 -13.62 4.69 4.62
N HIS A 66 -14.71 4.97 3.89
CA HIS A 66 -15.93 4.15 3.91
C HIS A 66 -15.85 3.00 2.91
N GLU A 67 -15.49 3.33 1.67
CA GLU A 67 -15.26 2.34 0.63
C GLU A 67 -13.76 2.21 0.36
N ILE A 68 -13.25 0.99 0.45
CA ILE A 68 -11.85 0.68 0.18
C ILE A 68 -11.82 -0.42 -0.88
N ILE A 69 -11.42 -0.06 -2.07
CA ILE A 69 -11.39 -0.94 -3.23
C ILE A 69 -9.96 -1.37 -3.45
N LEU A 70 -9.70 -2.67 -3.54
CA LEU A 70 -8.40 -3.21 -3.91
C LEU A 70 -8.44 -3.78 -5.33
N SER A 71 -7.64 -3.22 -6.23
CA SER A 71 -7.41 -3.73 -7.58
C SER A 71 -6.16 -4.61 -7.61
N GLU A 72 -6.34 -5.91 -7.82
CA GLU A 72 -5.25 -6.90 -7.78
C GLU A 72 -5.58 -8.10 -8.67
N PRO A 73 -4.69 -8.52 -9.60
CA PRO A 73 -4.97 -9.64 -10.50
C PRO A 73 -4.99 -11.01 -9.80
N VAL A 74 -4.24 -11.18 -8.70
CA VAL A 74 -4.07 -12.48 -8.03
C VAL A 74 -5.19 -12.71 -7.00
N ALA A 75 -6.02 -13.75 -7.19
CA ALA A 75 -7.19 -14.03 -6.36
C ALA A 75 -6.85 -14.14 -4.85
N VAL A 76 -5.81 -14.91 -4.50
CA VAL A 76 -5.39 -15.07 -3.09
C VAL A 76 -5.03 -13.73 -2.44
N LYS A 77 -4.42 -12.79 -3.19
CA LYS A 77 -4.12 -11.44 -2.69
C LYS A 77 -5.39 -10.60 -2.54
N ARG A 78 -6.37 -10.76 -3.43
CA ARG A 78 -7.70 -10.13 -3.26
C ARG A 78 -8.40 -10.60 -1.99
N GLU A 79 -8.38 -11.92 -1.71
CA GLU A 79 -8.92 -12.48 -0.46
C GLU A 79 -8.21 -11.93 0.78
N MET A 80 -6.88 -11.81 0.72
CA MET A 80 -6.12 -11.17 1.79
C MET A 80 -6.53 -9.69 1.96
N GLY A 81 -6.73 -8.97 0.86
CA GLY A 81 -7.22 -7.59 0.89
C GLY A 81 -8.55 -7.43 1.63
N LEU A 82 -9.50 -8.33 1.40
CA LEU A 82 -10.78 -8.34 2.15
C LEU A 82 -10.55 -8.57 3.65
N LYS A 83 -9.67 -9.50 4.02
CA LYS A 83 -9.30 -9.75 5.43
C LYS A 83 -8.63 -8.51 6.06
N MET A 84 -7.85 -7.76 5.31
CA MET A 84 -7.17 -6.54 5.75
C MET A 84 -8.10 -5.32 5.81
N GLY A 85 -9.33 -5.43 5.30
CA GLY A 85 -10.34 -4.39 5.44
C GLY A 85 -10.76 -3.69 4.15
N ALA A 86 -10.39 -4.22 2.98
CA ALA A 86 -11.02 -3.79 1.73
C ALA A 86 -12.52 -4.15 1.75
N THR A 87 -13.36 -3.25 1.28
CA THR A 87 -14.81 -3.46 1.17
C THR A 87 -15.18 -4.12 -0.15
N LEU A 88 -14.34 -3.93 -1.17
CA LEU A 88 -14.49 -4.49 -2.50
C LEU A 88 -13.11 -4.85 -3.07
N THR A 89 -13.04 -5.95 -3.82
CA THR A 89 -11.86 -6.28 -4.62
C THR A 89 -12.24 -6.45 -6.07
N VAL A 90 -11.34 -6.06 -6.98
CA VAL A 90 -11.54 -6.14 -8.42
C VAL A 90 -10.35 -6.81 -9.10
N ASP A 91 -10.61 -7.57 -10.15
CA ASP A 91 -9.59 -8.16 -11.01
C ASP A 91 -9.35 -7.22 -12.21
N PRO A 92 -8.25 -6.46 -12.27
CA PRO A 92 -8.03 -5.49 -13.33
C PRO A 92 -7.84 -6.12 -14.72
N ILE A 93 -7.68 -7.45 -14.80
CA ILE A 93 -7.52 -8.16 -16.07
C ILE A 93 -8.88 -8.58 -16.63
N ASN A 94 -9.78 -9.06 -15.76
CA ASN A 94 -11.03 -9.66 -16.16
C ASN A 94 -12.25 -8.78 -15.93
N ASP A 95 -12.16 -7.78 -15.02
CA ASP A 95 -13.28 -6.90 -14.67
C ASP A 95 -13.23 -5.60 -15.45
N ASN A 96 -14.41 -5.12 -15.89
CA ASN A 96 -14.59 -3.73 -16.28
C ASN A 96 -14.78 -2.90 -15.01
N ILE A 97 -13.69 -2.34 -14.47
CA ILE A 97 -13.70 -1.62 -13.18
C ILE A 97 -14.74 -0.50 -13.16
N PRO A 98 -14.84 0.42 -14.17
CA PRO A 98 -15.84 1.47 -14.15
C PRO A 98 -17.28 0.94 -14.11
N ALA A 99 -17.60 -0.10 -14.88
CA ALA A 99 -18.93 -0.70 -14.89
C ALA A 99 -19.25 -1.36 -13.54
N LEU A 100 -18.30 -2.12 -12.97
CA LEU A 100 -18.46 -2.79 -11.69
C LEU A 100 -18.67 -1.79 -10.55
N LEU A 101 -17.93 -0.68 -10.54
CA LEU A 101 -18.12 0.39 -9.54
C LEU A 101 -19.50 1.05 -9.68
N ALA A 102 -19.93 1.33 -10.90
CA ALA A 102 -21.25 1.90 -11.15
C ALA A 102 -22.39 0.97 -10.66
N ASP A 103 -22.28 -0.33 -10.91
CA ASP A 103 -23.25 -1.34 -10.43
C ASP A 103 -23.30 -1.42 -8.90
N LYS A 104 -22.22 -1.10 -8.23
CA LYS A 104 -22.14 -0.99 -6.76
C LYS A 104 -22.56 0.38 -6.21
N GLY A 105 -22.96 1.31 -7.08
CA GLY A 105 -23.32 2.68 -6.68
C GLY A 105 -22.13 3.55 -6.33
N ILE A 106 -20.92 3.14 -6.68
CA ILE A 106 -19.67 3.89 -6.42
C ILE A 106 -19.43 4.80 -7.63
N HIS A 107 -19.84 6.04 -7.52
CA HIS A 107 -19.77 7.01 -8.64
C HIS A 107 -18.56 7.94 -8.56
N ARG A 108 -17.81 7.92 -7.46
CA ARG A 108 -16.64 8.78 -7.26
C ARG A 108 -15.59 8.09 -6.44
N ILE A 109 -14.34 8.13 -6.90
CA ILE A 109 -13.16 7.77 -6.13
C ILE A 109 -12.49 9.07 -5.67
N ASN A 110 -12.31 9.22 -4.35
CA ASN A 110 -11.70 10.41 -3.76
C ASN A 110 -10.16 10.34 -3.77
N THR A 111 -9.62 9.12 -3.59
CA THR A 111 -8.18 8.90 -3.54
C THR A 111 -7.84 7.61 -4.28
N VAL A 112 -6.86 7.67 -5.15
CA VAL A 112 -6.27 6.49 -5.80
C VAL A 112 -4.82 6.36 -5.32
N ILE A 113 -4.47 5.22 -4.73
CA ILE A 113 -3.11 4.93 -4.26
C ILE A 113 -2.54 3.84 -5.17
N GLU A 114 -1.58 4.21 -6.00
CA GLU A 114 -0.90 3.30 -6.92
C GLU A 114 0.30 2.68 -6.22
N CYS A 115 0.28 1.34 -6.01
CA CYS A 115 1.30 0.58 -5.28
C CYS A 115 2.00 -0.50 -6.14
N ALA A 116 1.70 -0.60 -7.42
CA ALA A 116 2.30 -1.61 -8.31
C ALA A 116 3.59 -1.13 -8.99
N GLY A 117 3.75 0.18 -9.18
CA GLY A 117 4.93 0.78 -9.77
C GLY A 117 5.09 0.49 -11.25
N LEU A 118 3.99 0.50 -12.02
CA LEU A 118 4.02 0.26 -13.46
C LEU A 118 3.41 1.45 -14.21
N PRO A 119 3.97 1.85 -15.38
CA PRO A 119 3.38 2.92 -16.19
C PRO A 119 1.90 2.71 -16.51
N ALA A 120 1.50 1.45 -16.76
CA ALA A 120 0.12 1.10 -17.06
C ALA A 120 -0.82 1.34 -15.86
N THR A 121 -0.39 1.01 -14.64
CA THR A 121 -1.19 1.20 -13.43
C THR A 121 -1.26 2.65 -12.98
N ILE A 122 -0.21 3.44 -13.22
CA ILE A 122 -0.24 4.90 -13.03
C ILE A 122 -1.24 5.54 -13.99
N LYS A 123 -1.22 5.16 -15.27
CA LYS A 123 -2.19 5.64 -16.26
C LYS A 123 -3.63 5.25 -15.85
N GLN A 124 -3.82 4.03 -15.38
CA GLN A 124 -5.11 3.55 -14.87
C GLN A 124 -5.55 4.37 -13.64
N ALA A 125 -4.65 4.64 -12.70
CA ALA A 125 -4.93 5.45 -11.51
C ALA A 125 -5.48 6.83 -11.88
N ILE A 126 -4.84 7.52 -12.82
CA ILE A 126 -5.27 8.84 -13.30
C ILE A 126 -6.64 8.75 -13.99
N SER A 127 -6.87 7.71 -14.81
CA SER A 127 -8.13 7.56 -15.54
C SER A 127 -9.34 7.29 -14.64
N LEU A 128 -9.13 6.52 -13.56
CA LEU A 128 -10.16 6.16 -12.58
C LEU A 128 -10.41 7.24 -11.51
N ALA A 129 -9.51 8.21 -11.40
CA ALA A 129 -9.65 9.31 -10.46
C ALA A 129 -10.90 10.15 -10.73
N GLY A 130 -11.70 10.40 -9.69
CA GLY A 130 -12.88 11.27 -9.75
C GLY A 130 -12.53 12.77 -9.75
N ASN A 131 -13.54 13.63 -9.71
CA ASN A 131 -13.30 15.07 -9.57
C ASN A 131 -12.70 15.40 -8.20
N LYS A 132 -11.73 16.30 -8.17
CA LYS A 132 -11.00 16.73 -6.95
C LYS A 132 -10.38 15.54 -6.20
N SER A 133 -9.88 14.56 -6.92
CA SER A 133 -9.23 13.38 -6.35
C SER A 133 -7.74 13.58 -6.19
N VAL A 134 -7.18 12.87 -5.21
CA VAL A 134 -5.73 12.68 -5.09
C VAL A 134 -5.33 11.37 -5.75
N VAL A 135 -4.36 11.42 -6.64
CA VAL A 135 -3.65 10.25 -7.18
C VAL A 135 -2.27 10.21 -6.54
N MET A 136 -2.05 9.25 -5.65
CA MET A 136 -0.79 9.01 -4.98
C MET A 136 0.02 7.96 -5.75
N MET A 137 1.12 8.37 -6.37
CA MET A 137 2.11 7.48 -6.95
C MET A 137 3.05 7.01 -5.83
N PHE A 138 2.80 5.81 -5.33
CA PHE A 138 3.59 5.21 -4.25
C PHE A 138 4.50 4.10 -4.77
N GLY A 139 4.07 3.36 -5.79
CA GLY A 139 4.85 2.32 -6.44
C GLY A 139 6.08 2.89 -7.15
N LEU A 140 7.21 2.20 -7.02
CA LEU A 140 8.48 2.60 -7.64
C LEU A 140 8.54 2.07 -9.09
N THR A 141 8.57 2.98 -10.05
CA THR A 141 8.84 2.68 -11.47
C THR A 141 10.34 2.60 -11.75
N LYS A 142 10.70 2.19 -12.96
CA LYS A 142 12.09 2.33 -13.42
C LYS A 142 12.40 3.80 -13.69
N PRO A 143 13.67 4.23 -13.57
CA PRO A 143 14.04 5.65 -13.77
C PRO A 143 13.66 6.21 -15.14
N ASP A 144 13.68 5.37 -16.17
CA ASP A 144 13.43 5.78 -17.57
C ASP A 144 11.96 5.52 -17.99
N ASP A 145 11.10 5.06 -17.07
CA ASP A 145 9.68 4.86 -17.39
C ASP A 145 8.97 6.21 -17.57
N GLU A 146 8.16 6.30 -18.62
CA GLU A 146 7.35 7.47 -18.93
C GLU A 146 5.87 7.13 -18.99
N VAL A 147 5.03 8.07 -18.55
CA VAL A 147 3.57 7.96 -18.59
C VAL A 147 2.98 9.14 -19.35
N ALA A 148 2.35 8.88 -20.50
CA ALA A 148 1.61 9.89 -21.22
C ALA A 148 0.28 10.18 -20.50
N ILE A 149 0.05 11.46 -20.18
CA ILE A 149 -1.15 11.96 -19.52
C ILE A 149 -1.91 12.92 -20.45
N LYS A 150 -3.19 13.12 -20.17
CA LYS A 150 -4.03 14.13 -20.84
C LYS A 150 -4.21 15.33 -19.91
N PRO A 151 -3.47 16.42 -20.09
CA PRO A 151 -3.51 17.56 -19.16
C PRO A 151 -4.90 18.17 -19.02
N PHE A 152 -5.71 18.17 -20.08
CA PHE A 152 -7.08 18.70 -20.05
C PHE A 152 -7.99 17.90 -19.10
N GLU A 153 -7.86 16.57 -19.04
CA GLU A 153 -8.64 15.73 -18.11
C GLU A 153 -8.27 16.02 -16.65
N ILE A 154 -6.98 16.22 -16.38
CA ILE A 154 -6.48 16.58 -15.05
C ILE A 154 -7.00 17.95 -14.64
N PHE A 155 -6.92 18.94 -15.56
CA PHE A 155 -7.44 20.29 -15.34
C PHE A 155 -8.95 20.28 -15.08
N GLN A 156 -9.72 19.60 -15.93
CA GLN A 156 -11.18 19.58 -15.84
C GLN A 156 -11.68 18.91 -14.56
N LYS A 157 -10.99 17.87 -14.10
CA LYS A 157 -11.33 17.14 -12.89
C LYS A 157 -10.67 17.72 -11.63
N GLU A 158 -9.78 18.69 -11.76
CA GLU A 158 -8.97 19.24 -10.63
C GLU A 158 -8.22 18.13 -9.87
N ILE A 159 -7.57 17.20 -10.59
CA ILE A 159 -6.84 16.07 -10.00
C ILE A 159 -5.51 16.55 -9.44
N GLU A 160 -5.21 16.20 -8.19
CA GLU A 160 -3.89 16.34 -7.58
C GLU A 160 -3.08 15.06 -7.79
N ILE A 161 -1.92 15.16 -8.45
CA ILE A 161 -0.97 14.05 -8.56
C ILE A 161 0.14 14.28 -7.55
N LYS A 162 0.33 13.31 -6.65
CA LYS A 162 1.33 13.34 -5.58
C LYS A 162 2.22 12.10 -5.64
N ALA A 163 3.42 12.22 -5.08
CA ALA A 163 4.34 11.11 -4.91
C ALA A 163 4.88 11.11 -3.49
N SER A 164 5.20 9.92 -2.98
CA SER A 164 5.76 9.75 -1.64
C SER A 164 7.16 9.14 -1.73
N PHE A 165 8.08 9.67 -0.95
CA PHE A 165 9.43 9.15 -0.87
C PHE A 165 9.85 8.99 0.59
N ILE A 166 10.24 7.75 0.97
CA ILE A 166 10.64 7.34 2.31
C ILE A 166 9.62 7.69 3.42
N ASN A 167 10.08 7.94 4.66
CA ASN A 167 9.24 7.99 5.86
C ASN A 167 9.59 9.15 6.82
N PRO A 168 9.70 10.40 6.34
CA PRO A 168 10.09 11.51 7.21
C PRO A 168 9.12 11.68 8.37
N TYR A 169 9.64 11.59 9.61
CA TYR A 169 8.92 11.80 10.88
C TYR A 169 7.75 10.84 11.18
N THR A 170 7.59 9.73 10.43
CA THR A 170 6.47 8.80 10.64
C THR A 170 6.82 7.53 11.39
N GLN A 171 8.12 7.28 11.68
CA GLN A 171 8.60 6.04 12.27
C GLN A 171 7.96 5.75 13.65
N GLN A 172 7.88 6.74 14.56
CA GLN A 172 7.25 6.55 15.85
C GLN A 172 5.76 6.23 15.73
N ARG A 173 5.04 6.95 14.87
CA ARG A 173 3.62 6.72 14.63
C ARG A 173 3.35 5.31 14.08
N ALA A 174 4.19 4.84 13.17
CA ALA A 174 4.13 3.48 12.64
C ALA A 174 4.30 2.44 13.74
N LEU A 175 5.32 2.64 14.58
CA LEU A 175 5.57 1.77 15.72
C LEU A 175 4.41 1.76 16.73
N ASP A 176 3.80 2.91 16.99
CA ASP A 176 2.64 3.02 17.89
C ASP A 176 1.43 2.23 17.35
N LEU A 177 1.21 2.24 16.03
CA LEU A 177 0.17 1.44 15.38
C LEU A 177 0.43 -0.08 15.51
N ILE A 178 1.69 -0.49 15.35
CA ILE A 178 2.09 -1.89 15.53
C ILE A 178 2.00 -2.31 16.99
N ASN A 179 2.55 -1.52 17.91
CA ASN A 179 2.52 -1.80 19.35
C ASN A 179 1.09 -1.91 19.89
N SER A 180 0.18 -1.08 19.38
CA SER A 180 -1.25 -1.10 19.76
C SER A 180 -2.08 -2.11 18.99
N LYS A 181 -1.47 -2.92 18.10
CA LYS A 181 -2.14 -3.92 17.23
C LYS A 181 -3.27 -3.31 16.38
N LYS A 182 -3.15 -2.04 16.00
CA LYS A 182 -4.09 -1.35 15.10
C LYS A 182 -3.88 -1.74 13.64
N ILE A 183 -2.68 -2.24 13.31
CA ILE A 183 -2.30 -2.79 12.02
C ILE A 183 -1.84 -4.23 12.19
N ASP A 184 -2.37 -5.13 11.38
CA ASP A 184 -1.91 -6.50 11.28
C ASP A 184 -0.75 -6.56 10.26
N VAL A 185 0.46 -6.68 10.77
CA VAL A 185 1.67 -6.90 9.95
C VAL A 185 2.06 -8.37 9.91
N SER A 186 1.65 -9.15 10.92
CA SER A 186 2.04 -10.55 11.07
C SER A 186 1.46 -11.43 9.96
N SER A 187 0.20 -11.22 9.58
CA SER A 187 -0.46 -11.97 8.50
C SER A 187 0.17 -11.77 7.12
N MET A 188 1.03 -10.77 6.94
CA MET A 188 1.75 -10.51 5.69
C MET A 188 3.12 -11.18 5.63
N VAL A 189 3.61 -11.70 6.77
CA VAL A 189 4.85 -12.46 6.84
C VAL A 189 4.56 -13.89 6.39
N CYS A 190 5.18 -14.33 5.31
CA CYS A 190 4.96 -15.68 4.78
C CYS A 190 5.92 -16.72 5.37
N ASP A 191 7.11 -16.30 5.81
CA ASP A 191 8.09 -17.20 6.44
C ASP A 191 9.16 -16.41 7.20
N ILE A 192 9.76 -17.07 8.20
CA ILE A 192 10.93 -16.58 8.95
C ILE A 192 12.08 -17.53 8.64
N CYS A 193 13.13 -17.01 8.05
CA CYS A 193 14.21 -17.82 7.49
C CYS A 193 15.57 -17.43 8.05
N SER A 194 16.51 -18.36 8.01
CA SER A 194 17.92 -18.13 8.25
C SER A 194 18.58 -17.34 7.11
N LEU A 195 19.73 -16.75 7.37
CA LEU A 195 20.44 -15.89 6.42
C LEU A 195 20.91 -16.61 5.15
N ASP A 196 21.21 -17.92 5.22
CA ASP A 196 21.63 -18.73 4.08
C ASP A 196 20.55 -18.85 2.99
N LYS A 197 19.27 -18.72 3.35
CA LYS A 197 18.14 -18.75 2.39
C LYS A 197 17.95 -17.43 1.63
N LEU A 198 18.60 -16.36 2.04
CA LEU A 198 18.37 -15.01 1.46
C LEU A 198 18.66 -14.98 -0.04
N ALA A 199 19.75 -15.60 -0.50
CA ALA A 199 20.12 -15.61 -1.91
C ALA A 199 19.04 -16.30 -2.78
N ASP A 200 18.47 -17.40 -2.30
CA ASP A 200 17.40 -18.13 -2.95
C ASP A 200 16.11 -17.31 -3.02
N ILE A 201 15.73 -16.64 -1.92
CA ILE A 201 14.54 -15.79 -1.86
C ILE A 201 14.65 -14.63 -2.84
N LEU A 202 15.81 -13.99 -2.93
CA LEU A 202 16.03 -12.85 -3.81
C LEU A 202 16.10 -13.23 -5.30
N SER A 203 16.63 -14.42 -5.62
CA SER A 203 16.80 -14.87 -7.01
C SER A 203 15.56 -15.51 -7.61
N LYS A 204 14.64 -16.07 -6.80
CA LYS A 204 13.48 -16.84 -7.26
C LYS A 204 12.19 -16.01 -7.20
N PRO A 205 11.63 -15.56 -8.35
CA PRO A 205 10.40 -14.74 -8.39
C PRO A 205 9.20 -15.41 -7.69
N GLU A 206 9.09 -16.75 -7.80
CA GLU A 206 8.02 -17.53 -7.16
C GLU A 206 8.06 -17.49 -5.63
N LEU A 207 9.22 -17.25 -5.03
CA LEU A 207 9.35 -17.03 -3.58
C LEU A 207 8.99 -15.57 -3.25
N ARG A 208 9.57 -14.61 -3.95
CA ARG A 208 9.32 -13.18 -3.70
C ARG A 208 7.83 -12.79 -3.77
N ASN A 209 7.05 -13.50 -4.58
CA ASN A 209 5.62 -13.22 -4.77
C ASN A 209 4.71 -13.82 -3.68
N LYS A 210 5.23 -14.66 -2.78
CA LYS A 210 4.43 -15.29 -1.72
C LYS A 210 4.04 -14.32 -0.60
N GLY A 211 4.89 -13.37 -0.28
CA GLY A 211 4.68 -12.41 0.82
C GLY A 211 6.01 -11.85 1.32
N LYS A 212 6.00 -11.32 2.55
CA LYS A 212 7.20 -10.80 3.21
C LYS A 212 7.94 -11.92 3.93
N TYR A 213 9.21 -12.09 3.61
CA TYR A 213 10.13 -12.94 4.37
C TYR A 213 10.84 -12.09 5.44
N ILE A 214 10.94 -12.64 6.63
CA ILE A 214 11.78 -12.07 7.70
C ILE A 214 13.02 -12.95 7.80
N ILE A 215 14.18 -12.33 7.78
CA ILE A 215 15.45 -13.05 7.98
C ILE A 215 15.85 -12.93 9.44
N ASN A 216 15.94 -14.09 10.09
CA ASN A 216 16.47 -14.20 11.45
C ASN A 216 17.94 -14.64 11.36
N PRO A 217 18.90 -13.74 11.62
CA PRO A 217 20.33 -14.06 11.50
C PRO A 217 20.85 -15.00 12.59
N TRP A 218 20.02 -15.33 13.58
CA TRP A 218 20.36 -16.20 14.70
C TRP A 218 19.84 -17.65 14.54
N GLN A 219 19.18 -17.96 13.44
CA GLN A 219 18.72 -19.29 13.08
C GLN A 219 19.73 -20.02 12.21
#